data_b82c1f758f2aabe24b3ce9e34407aa1c
#
_entry.id   b82c1f758f2aabe24b3ce9e34407aa1c
#
_cell.length_a   1.000
_cell.length_b   1.000
_cell.length_c   1.000
_cell.angle_alpha   90.00
_cell.angle_beta   90.00
_cell.angle_gamma   90.00
#
_symmetry.space_group_name_H-M   'P 1'
#
loop_
_entity.id
_entity.type
_entity.pdbx_description
1 polymer ?
#
loop_
_entity_poly.entity_id
_entity_poly.type
_entity_poly.pdbx_seq_one_letter_code
_entity_poly.pdbx_strand_id
1 'polypeptide(L)'
;MKMNNLIIDISYHNGQVDLSKAKESISGVIARCSYGWSDKNIDKQWSNNASQANKLEIPLFAYHFCYARNESEAKKEANLALKACSNYNVSVIYYDLEYSDYQGSLSNEMYYKIAKSFCDEIEKAGYAVGIYANQDWFKTKLVNQGFSAWTLWIANYGSNNGYNNWDNKIQYNPFGNVLLHQFTSNAKKGVLKSIKGINSKFLDCSYDHGLIKTFYKLKSTTTNLQIGDSVRVKDASKWYDGQSIASFVFNNKYEVIQIKGDRVVIGVNGQVTGAISKNCIEKI
;
A
#
# COMPACT_ATOMS: atom_id res chain seq x y z
N MET A 1 13.45 15.14 13.62
CA MET A 1 14.23 13.92 13.36
C MET A 1 13.32 12.98 12.60
N LYS A 2 13.58 12.70 11.32
CA LYS A 2 12.81 11.71 10.58
C LYS A 2 13.00 10.38 11.29
N MET A 3 11.94 9.81 11.84
CA MET A 3 11.98 8.46 12.41
C MET A 3 11.93 7.50 11.21
N ASN A 4 13.11 7.21 10.64
CA ASN A 4 13.24 6.33 9.49
C ASN A 4 12.70 4.93 9.85
N ASN A 5 11.91 4.34 8.96
CA ASN A 5 11.37 2.98 8.99
C ASN A 5 10.09 2.75 9.80
N LEU A 6 9.32 3.78 10.17
CA LEU A 6 8.03 3.60 10.83
C LEU A 6 6.87 3.63 9.83
N ILE A 7 6.06 2.59 9.84
CA ILE A 7 4.81 2.49 9.09
C ILE A 7 3.67 2.43 10.10
N ILE A 8 2.75 3.37 10.01
CA ILE A 8 1.53 3.36 10.84
C ILE A 8 0.44 2.52 10.17
N ASP A 9 -0.35 1.88 11.01
CA ASP A 9 -1.51 1.10 10.61
C ASP A 9 -2.79 1.85 11.00
N ILE A 10 -3.67 2.08 10.01
CA ILE A 10 -4.88 2.87 10.18
C ILE A 10 -6.09 2.23 9.51
N SER A 11 -7.24 2.49 10.12
CA SER A 11 -8.55 2.08 9.63
C SER A 11 -9.63 3.06 10.08
N TYR A 12 -10.89 2.76 9.84
CA TYR A 12 -11.99 3.60 10.36
C TYR A 12 -12.00 3.70 11.89
N HIS A 13 -11.37 2.76 12.62
CA HIS A 13 -11.25 2.80 14.07
C HIS A 13 -10.39 3.97 14.57
N ASN A 14 -9.50 4.49 13.75
CA ASN A 14 -8.69 5.66 14.06
C ASN A 14 -9.45 6.98 13.81
N GLY A 15 -10.66 6.90 13.25
CA GLY A 15 -11.43 8.06 12.82
C GLY A 15 -10.81 8.76 11.62
N GLN A 16 -11.11 10.02 11.47
CA GLN A 16 -10.51 10.83 10.42
C GLN A 16 -9.07 11.19 10.77
N VAL A 17 -8.13 10.88 9.88
CA VAL A 17 -6.71 11.18 10.02
C VAL A 17 -6.29 12.31 9.08
N ASP A 18 -5.25 13.05 9.47
CA ASP A 18 -4.60 14.09 8.67
C ASP A 18 -3.14 13.68 8.43
N LEU A 19 -2.90 12.98 7.32
CA LEU A 19 -1.56 12.48 6.98
C LEU A 19 -0.57 13.59 6.65
N SER A 20 -1.04 14.80 6.30
CA SER A 20 -0.15 15.94 6.06
C SER A 20 0.64 16.32 7.31
N LYS A 21 0.01 16.15 8.49
CA LYS A 21 0.65 16.39 9.79
C LYS A 21 1.51 15.22 10.28
N ALA A 22 1.22 13.99 9.83
CA ALA A 22 1.97 12.80 10.21
C ALA A 22 3.22 12.58 9.36
N LYS A 23 3.24 13.07 8.11
CA LYS A 23 4.21 12.78 7.06
C LYS A 23 5.68 12.85 7.51
N GLU A 24 6.03 13.84 8.32
CA GLU A 24 7.43 14.03 8.77
C GLU A 24 7.87 13.00 9.84
N SER A 25 6.89 12.28 10.43
CA SER A 25 7.14 11.31 11.52
C SER A 25 7.05 9.86 11.08
N ILE A 26 6.64 9.60 9.84
CA ILE A 26 6.40 8.24 9.32
C ILE A 26 7.09 8.04 7.98
N SER A 27 7.37 6.78 7.64
CA SER A 27 7.94 6.38 6.34
C SER A 27 6.88 5.82 5.39
N GLY A 28 5.74 5.39 5.91
CA GLY A 28 4.66 4.83 5.12
C GLY A 28 3.38 4.65 5.94
N VAL A 29 2.34 4.26 5.25
CA VAL A 29 1.02 3.96 5.81
C VAL A 29 0.56 2.61 5.29
N ILE A 30 0.06 1.76 6.18
CA ILE A 30 -0.75 0.61 5.81
C ILE A 30 -2.18 0.88 6.27
N ALA A 31 -3.16 0.77 5.37
CA ALA A 31 -4.54 1.14 5.67
C ALA A 31 -5.51 0.03 5.31
N ARG A 32 -6.51 -0.20 6.18
CA ARG A 32 -7.56 -1.16 5.87
C ARG A 32 -8.34 -0.72 4.65
N CYS A 33 -8.31 -1.53 3.58
CA CYS A 33 -9.11 -1.26 2.41
C CYS A 33 -10.53 -1.84 2.52
N SER A 34 -10.66 -3.03 3.13
CA SER A 34 -11.93 -3.74 3.22
C SER A 34 -11.87 -4.88 4.26
N TYR A 35 -13.01 -5.55 4.45
CA TYR A 35 -13.14 -6.73 5.33
C TYR A 35 -14.28 -7.61 4.84
N GLY A 36 -14.18 -8.94 5.03
CA GLY A 36 -15.19 -9.89 4.53
C GLY A 36 -15.48 -9.70 3.03
N TRP A 37 -16.59 -10.20 2.54
CA TRP A 37 -16.87 -10.29 1.09
C TRP A 37 -18.06 -9.47 0.59
N SER A 38 -18.71 -8.69 1.44
CA SER A 38 -19.83 -7.83 1.03
C SER A 38 -19.34 -6.53 0.41
N ASP A 39 -19.95 -6.08 -0.69
CA ASP A 39 -19.65 -4.77 -1.30
C ASP A 39 -19.79 -3.58 -0.35
N LYS A 40 -20.52 -3.75 0.75
CA LYS A 40 -20.70 -2.73 1.80
C LYS A 40 -19.50 -2.66 2.77
N ASN A 41 -18.57 -3.60 2.66
CA ASN A 41 -17.46 -3.80 3.60
C ASN A 41 -16.15 -3.11 3.15
N ILE A 42 -16.21 -2.14 2.27
CA ILE A 42 -15.09 -1.21 2.07
C ILE A 42 -14.95 -0.36 3.34
N ASP A 43 -13.73 -0.23 3.86
CA ASP A 43 -13.48 0.56 5.05
C ASP A 43 -13.90 2.02 4.84
N LYS A 44 -14.67 2.59 5.76
CA LYS A 44 -15.27 3.93 5.64
C LYS A 44 -14.24 5.05 5.51
N GLN A 45 -13.01 4.84 5.98
CA GLN A 45 -11.91 5.81 5.88
C GLN A 45 -10.94 5.47 4.75
N TRP A 46 -11.12 4.33 4.04
CA TRP A 46 -10.18 3.91 3.00
C TRP A 46 -9.92 4.99 1.95
N SER A 47 -10.98 5.51 1.34
CA SER A 47 -10.85 6.54 0.29
C SER A 47 -10.10 7.78 0.78
N ASN A 48 -10.41 8.26 1.99
CA ASN A 48 -9.74 9.39 2.59
C ASN A 48 -8.26 9.11 2.85
N ASN A 49 -7.95 7.95 3.46
CA ASN A 49 -6.58 7.56 3.81
C ASN A 49 -5.72 7.34 2.56
N ALA A 50 -6.25 6.61 1.57
CA ALA A 50 -5.54 6.31 0.34
C ALA A 50 -5.32 7.56 -0.53
N SER A 51 -6.32 8.43 -0.66
CA SER A 51 -6.18 9.70 -1.39
C SER A 51 -5.12 10.61 -0.79
N GLN A 52 -5.11 10.76 0.55
CA GLN A 52 -4.11 11.55 1.22
C GLN A 52 -2.71 10.98 1.04
N ALA A 53 -2.53 9.65 1.24
CA ALA A 53 -1.23 9.00 1.08
C ALA A 53 -0.70 9.20 -0.34
N ASN A 54 -1.53 8.97 -1.37
CA ASN A 54 -1.12 9.15 -2.76
C ASN A 54 -0.80 10.61 -3.10
N LYS A 55 -1.65 11.57 -2.68
CA LYS A 55 -1.41 13.00 -2.90
C LYS A 55 -0.12 13.51 -2.25
N LEU A 56 0.21 12.97 -1.08
CA LEU A 56 1.40 13.35 -0.30
C LEU A 56 2.64 12.53 -0.66
N GLU A 57 2.51 11.59 -1.61
CA GLU A 57 3.58 10.65 -2.01
C GLU A 57 4.13 9.84 -0.83
N ILE A 58 3.23 9.49 0.13
CA ILE A 58 3.55 8.60 1.23
C ILE A 58 3.37 7.16 0.73
N PRO A 59 4.37 6.27 0.91
CA PRO A 59 4.22 4.85 0.61
C PRO A 59 2.94 4.28 1.20
N LEU A 60 2.05 3.77 0.32
CA LEU A 60 0.77 3.21 0.70
C LEU A 60 0.74 1.71 0.48
N PHE A 61 0.37 1.01 1.54
CA PHE A 61 0.04 -0.41 1.56
C PHE A 61 -1.40 -0.56 2.01
N ALA A 62 -2.03 -1.66 1.63
CA ALA A 62 -3.40 -1.96 2.04
C ALA A 62 -3.46 -3.26 2.84
N TYR A 63 -4.48 -3.41 3.67
CA TYR A 63 -4.85 -4.72 4.18
C TYR A 63 -6.34 -4.98 4.08
N HIS A 64 -6.67 -6.25 3.90
CA HIS A 64 -8.03 -6.79 3.91
C HIS A 64 -8.20 -7.68 5.12
N PHE A 65 -9.16 -7.38 6.00
CA PHE A 65 -9.43 -8.18 7.18
C PHE A 65 -10.29 -9.39 6.83
N CYS A 66 -9.75 -10.59 7.04
CA CYS A 66 -10.31 -11.85 6.58
C CYS A 66 -11.48 -12.33 7.43
N TYR A 67 -12.59 -12.68 6.77
CA TYR A 67 -13.71 -13.42 7.33
C TYR A 67 -13.88 -14.79 6.66
N ALA A 68 -13.18 -15.06 5.55
CA ALA A 68 -13.36 -16.27 4.76
C ALA A 68 -13.08 -17.54 5.57
N ARG A 69 -13.91 -18.56 5.37
CA ARG A 69 -13.79 -19.89 5.96
C ARG A 69 -13.55 -20.98 4.91
N ASN A 70 -13.52 -20.59 3.64
CA ASN A 70 -13.24 -21.47 2.51
C ASN A 70 -12.67 -20.65 1.33
N GLU A 71 -12.18 -21.35 0.33
CA GLU A 71 -11.53 -20.79 -0.85
C GLU A 71 -12.45 -19.87 -1.67
N SER A 72 -13.75 -20.22 -1.79
CA SER A 72 -14.71 -19.42 -2.55
C SER A 72 -14.96 -18.06 -1.89
N GLU A 73 -15.05 -18.00 -0.57
CA GLU A 73 -15.18 -16.77 0.20
C GLU A 73 -13.90 -15.92 0.10
N ALA A 74 -12.72 -16.55 0.18
CA ALA A 74 -11.44 -15.85 0.03
C ALA A 74 -11.29 -15.17 -1.34
N LYS A 75 -11.75 -15.81 -2.42
CA LYS A 75 -11.79 -15.19 -3.75
C LYS A 75 -12.71 -13.98 -3.81
N LYS A 76 -13.87 -14.02 -3.15
CA LYS A 76 -14.77 -12.86 -3.07
C LYS A 76 -14.12 -11.71 -2.28
N GLU A 77 -13.40 -12.03 -1.20
CA GLU A 77 -12.63 -11.05 -0.42
C GLU A 77 -11.51 -10.41 -1.25
N ALA A 78 -10.77 -11.20 -2.03
CA ALA A 78 -9.75 -10.70 -2.95
C ALA A 78 -10.35 -9.71 -3.98
N ASN A 79 -11.49 -10.07 -4.59
CA ASN A 79 -12.17 -9.19 -5.54
C ASN A 79 -12.62 -7.87 -4.89
N LEU A 80 -13.08 -7.90 -3.64
CA LEU A 80 -13.45 -6.69 -2.91
C LEU A 80 -12.22 -5.82 -2.61
N ALA A 81 -11.11 -6.43 -2.19
CA ALA A 81 -9.85 -5.72 -1.95
C ALA A 81 -9.32 -5.07 -3.24
N LEU A 82 -9.34 -5.80 -4.37
CA LEU A 82 -8.96 -5.28 -5.68
C LEU A 82 -9.83 -4.10 -6.10
N LYS A 83 -11.15 -4.21 -5.94
CA LYS A 83 -12.11 -3.12 -6.21
C LYS A 83 -11.78 -1.88 -5.36
N ALA A 84 -11.49 -2.04 -4.08
CA ALA A 84 -11.13 -0.94 -3.20
C ALA A 84 -9.80 -0.27 -3.62
N CYS A 85 -8.81 -1.05 -4.02
CA CYS A 85 -7.46 -0.56 -4.33
C CYS A 85 -7.28 -0.02 -5.76
N SER A 86 -8.19 -0.31 -6.70
CA SER A 86 -8.02 -0.08 -8.15
C SER A 86 -7.69 1.37 -8.54
N ASN A 87 -8.17 2.36 -7.78
CA ASN A 87 -7.99 3.79 -8.08
C ASN A 87 -6.79 4.41 -7.34
N TYR A 88 -6.03 3.62 -6.59
CA TYR A 88 -4.95 4.13 -5.74
C TYR A 88 -3.62 3.47 -6.06
N ASN A 89 -2.53 4.18 -5.79
CA ASN A 89 -1.19 3.62 -5.87
C ASN A 89 -0.89 2.80 -4.60
N VAL A 90 -1.34 1.55 -4.58
CA VAL A 90 -1.08 0.58 -3.51
C VAL A 90 0.03 -0.36 -3.94
N SER A 91 1.05 -0.54 -3.11
CA SER A 91 2.22 -1.36 -3.46
C SER A 91 2.06 -2.83 -3.09
N VAL A 92 1.44 -3.11 -1.94
CA VAL A 92 1.17 -4.48 -1.45
C VAL A 92 -0.21 -4.51 -0.82
N ILE A 93 -0.95 -5.58 -1.03
CA ILE A 93 -2.21 -5.87 -0.35
C ILE A 93 -1.97 -7.03 0.61
N TYR A 94 -2.11 -6.78 1.91
CA TYR A 94 -1.98 -7.82 2.94
C TYR A 94 -3.33 -8.48 3.21
N TYR A 95 -3.29 -9.80 3.38
CA TYR A 95 -4.42 -10.57 3.88
C TYR A 95 -4.23 -10.77 5.38
N ASP A 96 -5.14 -10.22 6.16
CA ASP A 96 -5.08 -10.17 7.61
C ASP A 96 -5.85 -11.35 8.21
N LEU A 97 -5.11 -12.32 8.73
CA LEU A 97 -5.59 -13.60 9.25
C LEU A 97 -5.44 -13.62 10.78
N GLU A 98 -6.46 -13.15 11.51
CA GLU A 98 -6.40 -13.08 12.98
C GLU A 98 -7.74 -13.27 13.70
N TYR A 99 -8.85 -13.47 12.94
CA TYR A 99 -10.19 -13.49 13.53
C TYR A 99 -10.52 -14.84 14.18
N SER A 100 -9.91 -15.11 15.34
CA SER A 100 -10.04 -16.38 16.07
C SER A 100 -11.47 -16.76 16.43
N ASP A 101 -12.31 -15.81 16.79
CA ASP A 101 -13.70 -16.06 17.19
C ASP A 101 -14.54 -16.61 16.04
N TYR A 102 -14.20 -16.27 14.82
CA TYR A 102 -14.91 -16.72 13.63
C TYR A 102 -14.20 -17.85 12.88
N GLN A 103 -12.87 -17.83 12.82
CA GLN A 103 -12.06 -18.76 12.04
C GLN A 103 -11.28 -19.78 12.89
N GLY A 104 -11.25 -19.62 14.23
CA GLY A 104 -10.35 -20.35 15.11
C GLY A 104 -10.44 -21.87 15.07
N SER A 105 -11.53 -22.44 14.55
CA SER A 105 -11.76 -23.88 14.42
C SER A 105 -11.31 -24.48 13.09
N LEU A 106 -10.77 -23.69 12.17
CA LEU A 106 -10.30 -24.20 10.86
C LEU A 106 -9.00 -24.98 11.03
N SER A 107 -8.79 -25.96 10.15
CA SER A 107 -7.51 -26.68 10.09
C SER A 107 -6.40 -25.80 9.51
N ASN A 108 -5.16 -26.11 9.85
CA ASN A 108 -3.96 -25.42 9.32
C ASN A 108 -3.93 -25.46 7.78
N GLU A 109 -4.35 -26.59 7.21
CA GLU A 109 -4.45 -26.74 5.76
C GLU A 109 -5.53 -25.81 5.16
N MET A 110 -6.66 -25.62 5.84
CA MET A 110 -7.70 -24.72 5.37
C MET A 110 -7.24 -23.25 5.43
N TYR A 111 -6.51 -22.83 6.46
CA TYR A 111 -5.91 -21.49 6.49
C TYR A 111 -5.00 -21.24 5.29
N TYR A 112 -4.17 -22.22 4.93
CA TYR A 112 -3.31 -22.10 3.76
C TYR A 112 -4.11 -22.01 2.46
N LYS A 113 -5.16 -22.83 2.27
CA LYS A 113 -6.02 -22.77 1.08
C LYS A 113 -6.74 -21.44 0.95
N ILE A 114 -7.25 -20.90 2.05
CA ILE A 114 -7.87 -19.57 2.11
C ILE A 114 -6.86 -18.50 1.70
N ALA A 115 -5.67 -18.49 2.34
CA ALA A 115 -4.62 -17.54 2.04
C ALA A 115 -4.19 -17.62 0.57
N LYS A 116 -3.95 -18.84 0.08
CA LYS A 116 -3.55 -19.08 -1.32
C LYS A 116 -4.60 -18.58 -2.30
N SER A 117 -5.89 -18.85 -2.05
CA SER A 117 -6.97 -18.43 -2.93
C SER A 117 -7.11 -16.90 -3.01
N PHE A 118 -6.87 -16.19 -1.90
CA PHE A 118 -6.83 -14.72 -1.90
C PHE A 118 -5.59 -14.22 -2.66
N CYS A 119 -4.41 -14.74 -2.31
CA CYS A 119 -3.15 -14.29 -2.89
C CYS A 119 -3.08 -14.52 -4.40
N ASP A 120 -3.51 -15.68 -4.88
CA ASP A 120 -3.52 -15.99 -6.32
C ASP A 120 -4.36 -14.95 -7.12
N GLU A 121 -5.52 -14.52 -6.61
CA GLU A 121 -6.35 -13.50 -7.28
C GLU A 121 -5.69 -12.10 -7.24
N ILE A 122 -5.04 -11.74 -6.12
CA ILE A 122 -4.33 -10.47 -6.00
C ILE A 122 -3.12 -10.42 -6.95
N GLU A 123 -2.31 -11.48 -7.00
CA GLU A 123 -1.15 -11.60 -7.88
C GLU A 123 -1.54 -11.61 -9.35
N LYS A 124 -2.60 -12.32 -9.71
CA LYS A 124 -3.17 -12.33 -11.05
C LYS A 124 -3.59 -10.94 -11.53
N ALA A 125 -4.02 -10.08 -10.62
CA ALA A 125 -4.34 -8.68 -10.92
C ALA A 125 -3.10 -7.76 -10.96
N GLY A 126 -1.88 -8.30 -10.76
CA GLY A 126 -0.62 -7.57 -10.86
C GLY A 126 -0.18 -6.82 -9.59
N TYR A 127 -0.82 -7.08 -8.46
CA TYR A 127 -0.39 -6.54 -7.17
C TYR A 127 0.56 -7.50 -6.45
N ALA A 128 1.49 -6.95 -5.69
CA ALA A 128 2.19 -7.73 -4.68
C ALA A 128 1.24 -8.02 -3.52
N VAL A 129 1.42 -9.19 -2.88
CA VAL A 129 0.56 -9.63 -1.79
C VAL A 129 1.39 -10.11 -0.61
N GLY A 130 0.83 -10.01 0.58
CA GLY A 130 1.43 -10.49 1.81
C GLY A 130 0.39 -11.03 2.79
N ILE A 131 0.90 -11.63 3.86
CA ILE A 131 0.07 -12.18 4.94
C ILE A 131 0.40 -11.44 6.23
N TYR A 132 -0.65 -11.00 6.93
CA TYR A 132 -0.54 -10.51 8.29
C TYR A 132 -1.17 -11.51 9.26
N ALA A 133 -0.49 -11.72 10.37
CA ALA A 133 -1.03 -12.31 11.57
C ALA A 133 -0.13 -11.98 12.77
N ASN A 134 -0.59 -12.27 13.98
CA ASN A 134 0.30 -12.26 15.13
C ASN A 134 1.25 -13.47 15.15
N GLN A 135 2.31 -13.38 15.92
CA GLN A 135 3.33 -14.42 16.02
C GLN A 135 2.77 -15.78 16.43
N ASP A 136 1.75 -15.80 17.29
CA ASP A 136 1.15 -17.06 17.78
C ASP A 136 0.44 -17.81 16.65
N TRP A 137 -0.27 -17.11 15.79
CA TRP A 137 -0.88 -17.72 14.61
C TRP A 137 0.14 -18.33 13.65
N PHE A 138 1.28 -17.68 13.42
CA PHE A 138 2.36 -18.26 12.62
C PHE A 138 3.04 -19.45 13.29
N LYS A 139 2.98 -19.57 14.61
CA LYS A 139 3.49 -20.75 15.33
C LYS A 139 2.52 -21.91 15.37
N THR A 140 1.21 -21.64 15.30
CA THR A 140 0.18 -22.66 15.61
C THR A 140 -0.76 -22.97 14.46
N LYS A 141 -1.05 -21.99 13.59
CA LYS A 141 -2.06 -22.10 12.53
C LYS A 141 -1.47 -21.94 11.13
N LEU A 142 -0.63 -20.93 10.91
CA LEU A 142 -0.08 -20.59 9.60
C LEU A 142 1.30 -21.24 9.42
N VAL A 143 1.38 -22.55 9.63
CA VAL A 143 2.64 -23.31 9.66
C VAL A 143 3.02 -23.95 8.32
N ASN A 144 2.18 -23.85 7.30
CA ASN A 144 2.45 -24.44 5.99
C ASN A 144 3.61 -23.69 5.30
N GLN A 145 4.58 -24.44 4.76
CA GLN A 145 5.74 -23.87 4.06
C GLN A 145 5.38 -23.00 2.86
N GLY A 146 4.20 -23.18 2.28
CA GLY A 146 3.69 -22.34 1.19
C GLY A 146 3.58 -20.87 1.54
N PHE A 147 3.50 -20.49 2.82
CA PHE A 147 3.55 -19.08 3.25
C PHE A 147 4.88 -18.38 2.95
N SER A 148 5.93 -19.14 2.63
CA SER A 148 7.21 -18.59 2.16
C SER A 148 7.10 -17.84 0.80
N ALA A 149 6.03 -18.07 0.04
CA ALA A 149 5.82 -17.43 -1.27
C ALA A 149 5.49 -15.92 -1.15
N TRP A 150 4.97 -15.47 -0.01
CA TRP A 150 4.47 -14.09 0.16
C TRP A 150 5.24 -13.35 1.25
N THR A 151 5.27 -12.02 1.17
CA THR A 151 5.85 -11.21 2.25
C THR A 151 5.00 -11.30 3.52
N LEU A 152 5.67 -11.33 4.67
CA LEU A 152 4.97 -11.41 5.96
C LEU A 152 5.03 -10.09 6.73
N TRP A 153 3.90 -9.78 7.33
CA TRP A 153 3.73 -8.74 8.33
C TRP A 153 3.33 -9.40 9.64
N ILE A 154 4.21 -9.39 10.63
CA ILE A 154 4.01 -10.12 11.89
C ILE A 154 3.80 -9.13 13.04
N ALA A 155 2.73 -9.34 13.82
CA ALA A 155 2.53 -8.64 15.07
C ALA A 155 3.16 -9.40 16.24
N ASN A 156 4.01 -8.69 16.97
CA ASN A 156 4.56 -9.13 18.25
C ASN A 156 4.87 -7.88 19.09
N TYR A 157 4.05 -7.61 20.07
CA TYR A 157 4.08 -6.35 20.81
C TYR A 157 5.00 -6.35 22.04
N GLY A 158 5.47 -7.50 22.49
CA GLY A 158 6.17 -7.57 23.77
C GLY A 158 5.34 -6.95 24.90
N SER A 159 5.86 -5.90 25.53
CA SER A 159 5.15 -5.16 26.60
C SER A 159 4.05 -4.23 26.10
N ASN A 160 3.93 -4.01 24.79
CA ASN A 160 2.96 -3.11 24.16
C ASN A 160 2.89 -1.71 24.80
N ASN A 161 4.02 -1.15 25.13
CA ASN A 161 4.14 0.15 25.82
C ASN A 161 4.40 1.34 24.89
N GLY A 162 4.31 1.15 23.58
CA GLY A 162 4.55 2.16 22.55
C GLY A 162 6.04 2.34 22.19
N TYR A 163 6.89 1.44 22.66
CA TYR A 163 8.33 1.41 22.32
C TYR A 163 8.65 0.11 21.58
N ASN A 164 9.59 0.17 20.64
CA ASN A 164 10.18 -1.04 20.10
C ASN A 164 11.23 -1.56 21.09
N ASN A 165 10.93 -2.68 21.72
CA ASN A 165 11.76 -3.28 22.76
C ASN A 165 12.87 -4.19 22.19
N TRP A 166 13.05 -4.25 20.88
CA TRP A 166 13.97 -5.21 20.23
C TRP A 166 15.00 -4.54 19.31
N ASP A 167 15.35 -3.30 19.55
CA ASP A 167 16.34 -2.57 18.75
C ASP A 167 16.06 -2.65 17.23
N ASN A 168 14.79 -2.63 16.87
CA ASN A 168 14.33 -2.72 15.46
C ASN A 168 14.71 -4.03 14.75
N LYS A 169 14.97 -5.11 15.48
CA LYS A 169 15.29 -6.42 14.90
C LYS A 169 14.03 -7.24 14.68
N ILE A 170 14.03 -8.08 13.65
CA ILE A 170 13.02 -9.10 13.45
C ILE A 170 13.22 -10.17 14.53
N GLN A 171 12.22 -10.35 15.38
CA GLN A 171 12.29 -11.31 16.47
C GLN A 171 11.86 -12.72 16.08
N TYR A 172 11.01 -12.83 15.06
CA TYR A 172 10.49 -14.08 14.58
C TYR A 172 10.32 -14.03 13.07
N ASN A 173 10.99 -14.90 12.36
CA ASN A 173 10.95 -14.96 10.89
C ASN A 173 10.83 -16.42 10.42
N PRO A 174 9.61 -17.01 10.46
CA PRO A 174 9.40 -18.43 10.27
C PRO A 174 9.78 -18.94 8.88
N PHE A 175 9.70 -18.09 7.87
CA PHE A 175 9.92 -18.48 6.47
C PHE A 175 10.99 -17.63 5.77
N GLY A 176 11.66 -16.72 6.48
CA GLY A 176 12.72 -15.89 5.89
C GLY A 176 12.24 -14.65 5.11
N ASN A 177 10.96 -14.33 5.14
CA ASN A 177 10.30 -13.33 4.28
C ASN A 177 9.51 -12.25 5.05
N VAL A 178 9.80 -12.06 6.34
CA VAL A 178 9.21 -10.97 7.14
C VAL A 178 9.83 -9.64 6.72
N LEU A 179 9.01 -8.75 6.18
CA LEU A 179 9.42 -7.40 5.79
C LEU A 179 8.78 -6.30 6.65
N LEU A 180 7.83 -6.67 7.51
CA LEU A 180 7.13 -5.72 8.37
C LEU A 180 6.85 -6.34 9.74
N HIS A 181 7.26 -5.65 10.81
CA HIS A 181 7.04 -6.07 12.18
C HIS A 181 6.19 -5.05 12.92
N GLN A 182 4.94 -5.39 13.24
CA GLN A 182 4.06 -4.59 14.07
C GLN A 182 4.46 -4.79 15.53
N PHE A 183 5.09 -3.77 16.10
CA PHE A 183 5.67 -3.87 17.44
C PHE A 183 4.79 -3.31 18.55
N THR A 184 3.69 -2.62 18.20
CA THR A 184 2.77 -2.04 19.17
C THR A 184 1.41 -1.73 18.53
N SER A 185 0.36 -1.89 19.31
CA SER A 185 -0.98 -1.33 19.07
C SER A 185 -1.25 -0.06 19.93
N ASN A 186 -0.20 0.46 20.57
CA ASN A 186 -0.30 1.49 21.58
C ASN A 186 0.65 2.68 21.31
N ALA A 187 0.91 2.94 20.05
CA ALA A 187 1.90 3.93 19.61
C ALA A 187 1.61 5.38 20.05
N LYS A 188 0.37 5.67 20.49
CA LYS A 188 0.05 6.98 21.09
C LYS A 188 0.65 7.14 22.51
N LYS A 189 1.26 6.10 23.05
CA LYS A 189 2.15 6.11 24.21
C LYS A 189 3.61 6.00 23.73
N GLY A 190 4.57 6.22 24.61
CA GLY A 190 5.99 6.09 24.26
C GLY A 190 6.45 7.11 23.23
N VAL A 191 7.43 6.74 22.41
CA VAL A 191 8.11 7.63 21.46
C VAL A 191 7.19 8.17 20.35
N LEU A 192 6.15 7.45 20.00
CA LEU A 192 5.22 7.82 18.93
C LEU A 192 4.05 8.70 19.41
N LYS A 193 4.03 9.06 20.69
CA LYS A 193 3.05 9.99 21.27
C LYS A 193 2.97 11.32 20.50
N SER A 194 4.05 11.71 19.87
CA SER A 194 4.18 12.97 19.14
C SER A 194 3.64 12.93 17.69
N ILE A 195 3.20 11.77 17.17
CA ILE A 195 2.64 11.72 15.82
C ILE A 195 1.38 12.58 15.79
N LYS A 196 1.43 13.63 14.98
CA LYS A 196 0.32 14.59 14.81
C LYS A 196 -0.67 14.09 13.75
N GLY A 197 -1.88 14.66 13.76
CA GLY A 197 -2.88 14.39 12.73
C GLY A 197 -3.70 13.11 12.95
N ILE A 198 -3.46 12.38 14.04
CA ILE A 198 -4.21 11.18 14.42
C ILE A 198 -4.70 11.34 15.85
N ASN A 199 -6.02 11.46 16.02
CA ASN A 199 -6.65 11.73 17.30
C ASN A 199 -7.04 10.47 18.08
N SER A 200 -6.90 9.28 17.49
CA SER A 200 -7.17 8.01 18.16
C SER A 200 -6.30 7.85 19.41
N LYS A 201 -6.87 7.22 20.45
CA LYS A 201 -6.13 6.85 21.67
C LYS A 201 -5.07 5.77 21.39
N PHE A 202 -5.32 4.93 20.38
CA PHE A 202 -4.46 3.84 19.97
C PHE A 202 -3.99 4.07 18.53
N LEU A 203 -2.81 3.60 18.24
CA LEU A 203 -2.23 3.64 16.93
C LEU A 203 -1.27 2.47 16.79
N ASP A 204 -1.53 1.63 15.82
CA ASP A 204 -0.68 0.50 15.49
C ASP A 204 0.52 0.99 14.70
N CYS A 205 1.68 0.44 15.02
CA CYS A 205 2.90 0.86 14.36
C CYS A 205 3.83 -0.32 14.10
N SER A 206 4.41 -0.29 12.91
CA SER A 206 5.34 -1.29 12.43
C SER A 206 6.70 -0.71 12.10
N TYR A 207 7.74 -1.54 12.20
CA TYR A 207 9.04 -1.30 11.61
C TYR A 207 9.12 -1.89 10.21
N ASP A 208 9.58 -1.07 9.27
CA ASP A 208 9.92 -1.49 7.92
C ASP A 208 11.29 -2.18 7.90
N HIS A 209 11.30 -3.44 7.53
CA HIS A 209 12.49 -4.27 7.32
C HIS A 209 12.84 -4.46 5.84
N GLY A 210 12.39 -3.55 4.99
CA GLY A 210 12.67 -3.55 3.55
C GLY A 210 11.42 -3.58 2.66
N LEU A 211 10.23 -3.48 3.21
CA LEU A 211 8.96 -3.46 2.46
C LEU A 211 8.93 -2.30 1.47
N ILE A 212 9.23 -1.08 1.94
CA ILE A 212 9.26 0.11 1.09
C ILE A 212 10.29 -0.07 -0.02
N LYS A 213 11.51 -0.46 0.33
CA LYS A 213 12.60 -0.66 -0.65
C LYS A 213 12.24 -1.69 -1.72
N THR A 214 11.53 -2.75 -1.33
CA THR A 214 11.21 -3.88 -2.22
C THR A 214 10.04 -3.58 -3.14
N PHE A 215 8.98 -2.99 -2.61
CA PHE A 215 7.70 -2.93 -3.30
C PHE A 215 7.22 -1.53 -3.65
N TYR A 216 7.63 -0.49 -2.89
CA TYR A 216 7.18 0.83 -3.21
C TYR A 216 7.92 1.37 -4.43
N LYS A 217 7.16 1.48 -5.49
CA LYS A 217 7.55 2.26 -6.67
C LYS A 217 6.58 3.43 -6.70
N LEU A 218 7.11 4.65 -6.66
CA LEU A 218 6.30 5.77 -7.13
C LEU A 218 5.71 5.28 -8.45
N LYS A 219 4.40 5.06 -8.51
CA LYS A 219 3.75 5.02 -9.81
C LYS A 219 4.14 6.35 -10.42
N SER A 220 5.03 6.31 -11.43
CA SER A 220 5.00 7.38 -12.39
C SER A 220 3.50 7.55 -12.65
N THR A 221 3.00 8.74 -12.50
CA THR A 221 1.61 9.09 -12.85
C THR A 221 1.48 8.82 -14.35
N THR A 222 1.38 7.56 -14.72
CA THR A 222 0.79 7.14 -15.97
C THR A 222 -0.69 7.38 -15.77
N THR A 223 -1.07 8.66 -15.77
CA THR A 223 -2.40 9.07 -16.18
C THR A 223 -2.75 8.16 -17.34
N ASN A 224 -3.93 7.59 -17.33
CA ASN A 224 -4.48 6.86 -18.47
C ASN A 224 -4.65 7.93 -19.57
N LEU A 225 -3.52 8.30 -20.18
CA LEU A 225 -3.45 9.33 -21.18
C LEU A 225 -4.19 8.86 -22.41
N GLN A 226 -5.11 9.65 -22.86
CA GLN A 226 -5.83 9.46 -24.11
C GLN A 226 -5.43 10.58 -25.10
N ILE A 227 -5.56 10.29 -26.38
CA ILE A 227 -5.44 11.33 -27.42
C ILE A 227 -6.50 12.39 -27.14
N GLY A 228 -6.11 13.66 -27.19
CA GLY A 228 -6.95 14.79 -26.83
C GLY A 228 -6.82 15.28 -25.38
N ASP A 229 -6.14 14.53 -24.51
CA ASP A 229 -5.91 14.97 -23.13
C ASP A 229 -5.01 16.22 -23.08
N SER A 230 -5.34 17.15 -22.20
CA SER A 230 -4.47 18.27 -21.86
C SER A 230 -3.39 17.84 -20.89
N VAL A 231 -2.15 18.21 -21.19
CA VAL A 231 -0.97 17.82 -20.40
C VAL A 231 -0.01 18.98 -20.22
N ARG A 232 0.83 18.88 -19.18
CA ARG A 232 1.99 19.74 -18.95
C ARG A 232 3.26 18.90 -18.89
N VAL A 233 4.36 19.44 -19.40
CA VAL A 233 5.68 18.81 -19.30
C VAL A 233 6.24 19.08 -17.90
N LYS A 234 6.73 18.04 -17.20
CA LYS A 234 7.37 18.14 -15.88
C LYS A 234 8.73 18.80 -16.02
N ASP A 235 9.10 19.61 -15.04
CA ASP A 235 10.42 20.26 -14.98
C ASP A 235 11.58 19.26 -15.04
N ALA A 236 12.70 19.69 -15.63
CA ALA A 236 13.91 18.87 -15.83
C ALA A 236 13.74 17.62 -16.74
N SER A 237 12.61 17.47 -17.43
CA SER A 237 12.40 16.42 -18.43
C SER A 237 13.26 16.64 -19.68
N LYS A 238 13.42 15.57 -20.46
CA LYS A 238 14.05 15.59 -21.79
C LYS A 238 13.06 15.10 -22.85
N TRP A 239 13.28 15.50 -24.10
CA TRP A 239 12.57 14.90 -25.23
C TRP A 239 12.85 13.40 -25.32
N TYR A 240 12.01 12.65 -26.01
CA TYR A 240 12.09 11.20 -26.12
C TYR A 240 13.42 10.72 -26.76
N ASP A 241 14.06 11.55 -27.56
CA ASP A 241 15.38 11.35 -28.16
C ASP A 241 16.55 11.76 -27.24
N GLY A 242 16.26 12.20 -26.03
CA GLY A 242 17.26 12.62 -25.03
C GLY A 242 17.71 14.07 -25.10
N GLN A 243 17.22 14.85 -26.07
CA GLN A 243 17.55 16.27 -26.21
C GLN A 243 16.94 17.10 -25.08
N SER A 244 17.59 18.21 -24.73
CA SER A 244 17.11 19.14 -23.73
C SER A 244 15.86 19.89 -24.22
N ILE A 245 14.92 20.10 -23.31
CA ILE A 245 13.68 20.83 -23.55
C ILE A 245 13.91 22.32 -23.22
N ALA A 246 13.51 23.20 -24.13
CA ALA A 246 13.58 24.64 -23.87
C ALA A 246 12.65 25.05 -22.72
N SER A 247 13.09 25.99 -21.87
CA SER A 247 12.41 26.37 -20.62
C SER A 247 10.94 26.80 -20.80
N PHE A 248 10.62 27.44 -21.91
CA PHE A 248 9.24 27.87 -22.18
C PHE A 248 8.26 26.70 -22.33
N VAL A 249 8.73 25.50 -22.66
CA VAL A 249 7.89 24.30 -22.84
C VAL A 249 7.28 23.87 -21.49
N PHE A 250 7.99 24.01 -20.39
CA PHE A 250 7.53 23.56 -19.07
C PHE A 250 6.33 24.36 -18.53
N ASN A 251 6.15 25.60 -19.00
CA ASN A 251 5.09 26.49 -18.51
C ASN A 251 3.81 26.46 -19.35
N ASN A 252 3.81 25.71 -20.46
CA ASN A 252 2.69 25.67 -21.39
C ASN A 252 1.85 24.39 -21.23
N LYS A 253 0.61 24.50 -21.74
CA LYS A 253 -0.31 23.36 -21.88
C LYS A 253 -0.18 22.77 -23.28
N TYR A 254 -0.25 21.47 -23.36
CA TYR A 254 -0.21 20.71 -24.61
C TYR A 254 -1.34 19.72 -24.68
N GLU A 255 -1.71 19.32 -25.88
CA GLU A 255 -2.63 18.26 -26.18
C GLU A 255 -1.86 16.99 -26.54
N VAL A 256 -2.32 15.82 -26.10
CA VAL A 256 -1.80 14.52 -26.50
C VAL A 256 -2.29 14.21 -27.90
N ILE A 257 -1.37 14.18 -28.87
CA ILE A 257 -1.68 13.92 -30.28
C ILE A 257 -1.55 12.41 -30.62
N GLN A 258 -0.60 11.72 -30.04
CA GLN A 258 -0.36 10.29 -30.30
C GLN A 258 0.23 9.60 -29.07
N ILE A 259 -0.15 8.34 -28.86
CA ILE A 259 0.42 7.46 -27.83
C ILE A 259 0.88 6.17 -28.50
N LYS A 260 2.16 5.81 -28.31
CA LYS A 260 2.70 4.51 -28.74
C LYS A 260 3.62 3.96 -27.64
N GLY A 261 3.09 3.05 -26.82
CA GLY A 261 3.79 2.54 -25.64
C GLY A 261 4.08 3.65 -24.62
N ASP A 262 5.35 3.88 -24.30
CA ASP A 262 5.82 4.97 -23.42
C ASP A 262 5.98 6.31 -24.14
N ARG A 263 6.07 6.30 -25.47
CA ARG A 263 6.26 7.51 -26.28
C ARG A 263 4.93 8.21 -26.49
N VAL A 264 4.86 9.50 -26.08
CA VAL A 264 3.71 10.39 -26.26
C VAL A 264 4.14 11.57 -27.13
N VAL A 265 3.37 11.86 -28.17
CA VAL A 265 3.54 13.07 -28.99
C VAL A 265 2.59 14.11 -28.44
N ILE A 266 3.11 15.29 -28.12
CA ILE A 266 2.37 16.44 -27.63
C ILE A 266 2.44 17.59 -28.61
N GLY A 267 1.42 18.46 -28.59
CA GLY A 267 1.35 19.61 -29.47
C GLY A 267 0.32 20.66 -29.05
N VAL A 268 0.19 21.67 -29.85
CA VAL A 268 -0.76 22.78 -29.65
C VAL A 268 -1.55 22.97 -30.96
N ASN A 269 -2.88 23.02 -30.85
CA ASN A 269 -3.78 23.21 -32.01
C ASN A 269 -3.49 22.22 -33.17
N GLY A 270 -3.24 20.95 -32.83
CA GLY A 270 -2.94 19.91 -33.83
C GLY A 270 -1.50 19.93 -34.39
N GLN A 271 -0.70 20.94 -34.08
CA GLN A 271 0.71 20.99 -34.49
C GLN A 271 1.61 20.32 -33.47
N VAL A 272 2.45 19.39 -33.93
CA VAL A 272 3.39 18.64 -33.08
C VAL A 272 4.44 19.57 -32.49
N THR A 273 4.58 19.55 -31.18
CA THR A 273 5.68 20.21 -30.46
C THR A 273 6.85 19.28 -30.26
N GLY A 274 6.61 18.03 -29.90
CA GLY A 274 7.63 17.02 -29.70
C GLY A 274 7.09 15.72 -29.18
N ALA A 275 8.01 14.75 -29.01
CA ALA A 275 7.72 13.46 -28.39
C ALA A 275 8.43 13.37 -27.04
N ILE A 276 7.75 12.81 -26.04
CA ILE A 276 8.23 12.71 -24.66
C ILE A 276 7.78 11.39 -24.02
N SER A 277 8.48 10.93 -22.99
CA SER A 277 8.03 9.77 -22.22
C SER A 277 6.78 10.09 -21.41
N LYS A 278 5.86 9.14 -21.27
CA LYS A 278 4.67 9.25 -20.42
C LYS A 278 4.99 9.75 -19.00
N ASN A 279 6.14 9.37 -18.48
CA ASN A 279 6.57 9.71 -17.13
C ASN A 279 6.96 11.19 -16.96
N CYS A 280 7.21 11.87 -18.07
CA CYS A 280 7.67 13.26 -18.12
C CYS A 280 6.52 14.26 -18.32
N ILE A 281 5.28 13.81 -18.31
CA ILE A 281 4.10 14.68 -18.45
C ILE A 281 3.10 14.41 -17.32
N GLU A 282 2.29 15.40 -17.03
CA GLU A 282 1.15 15.31 -16.12
C GLU A 282 -0.12 15.73 -16.84
N LYS A 283 -1.21 15.02 -16.62
CA LYS A 283 -2.55 15.39 -17.12
C LYS A 283 -3.09 16.53 -16.26
N ILE A 284 -3.67 17.56 -16.89
CA ILE A 284 -4.19 18.75 -16.24
C ILE A 284 -5.65 19.00 -16.60
#